data_2b0c7e851103e739794c7d3a71d78abf
#
_entry.id   2b0c7e851103e739794c7d3a71d78abf
#
_cell.length_a   1.000
_cell.length_b   1.000
_cell.length_c   1.000
_cell.angle_alpha   90.00
_cell.angle_beta   90.00
_cell.angle_gamma   90.00
#
_symmetry.space_group_name_H-M   'P 1'
#
loop_
_entity.id
_entity.type
_entity.pdbx_description
1 polymer ?
#
loop_
_entity_poly.entity_id
_entity_poly.type
_entity_poly.pdbx_seq_one_letter_code
_entity_poly.pdbx_strand_id
1 'polypeptide(L)'
;MTPTESDQPPPFVPYVPSSEHPAELTPLAVGLGIVLSLTFGMVNAYLGLKIGLTVSASIPSAVLSMAVLRGLLRRGTVLENNVVHAVASTGESLAAGVIFTVPALIFLGLHPTAFDVFLIGVTAGILGILLMIPFRHALTIEEHATLPFPEGTACAQVLMAGDRGGVTARPVFAGIALGALYQFAMRGTELWRATVTVTVARLHKATFGMELSPLFLGVGFLVGPRIAGTMLAGGVLGWSMLLPWFDAIGGGTLGTLLGIPESVRQLTATDIWSHYVRYVGAGAVTAGGISAVLRAVPIMGAALARLRPGPSTTSPLTDRTERDLPTPIVIAGVVALTLCLWLVPAFHLSLVATLLAVVFSFFFVVVSGRIVGLVGTTSQPVSGMTITALLGTTFCLAALGERGPAGITACITVGALVAISVALAGDLAQDLKTGALLGATPRNLQIGQMVGVVAAALRAGSVLFLLDAAYTLGSPALPAPQAKLMATLVTGVMEGNLPWALMALGAALALVAEAFGLIPLAFAIGLYLPITTTAPLILGGLLRAAVERRHSPLGDRPILFASGLIAGDALMGIGIAGLTVSGLVGKICLRTPGTAGDGTEALLTIIPFALLMGLLYRNARLASH
;
A
#
# COMPACT_ATOMS: atom_id res chain seq x y z
N MET A 1 -36.98 23.38 -17.60
CA MET A 1 -37.50 23.28 -16.24
C MET A 1 -36.35 23.66 -15.32
N THR A 2 -36.44 24.76 -14.63
CA THR A 2 -35.52 25.14 -13.57
C THR A 2 -35.68 24.14 -12.43
N PRO A 3 -34.60 23.56 -11.86
CA PRO A 3 -34.70 22.69 -10.71
C PRO A 3 -35.40 23.42 -9.57
N THR A 4 -36.40 22.80 -8.99
CA THR A 4 -37.09 23.32 -7.82
C THR A 4 -36.15 23.24 -6.60
N GLU A 5 -36.29 24.15 -5.64
CA GLU A 5 -35.52 24.20 -4.39
C GLU A 5 -35.54 22.87 -3.60
N SER A 6 -36.50 21.98 -3.88
CA SER A 6 -36.63 20.65 -3.29
C SER A 6 -35.61 19.61 -3.82
N ASP A 7 -34.91 19.88 -4.94
CA ASP A 7 -33.92 18.99 -5.54
C ASP A 7 -32.47 19.26 -5.09
N GLN A 8 -32.25 20.25 -4.23
CA GLN A 8 -30.93 20.47 -3.65
C GLN A 8 -30.66 19.44 -2.52
N PRO A 9 -29.53 18.76 -2.54
CA PRO A 9 -29.15 17.87 -1.43
C PRO A 9 -29.13 18.69 -0.13
N PRO A 10 -29.53 18.11 1.02
CA PRO A 10 -29.56 18.81 2.29
C PRO A 10 -28.18 19.43 2.58
N PRO A 11 -28.14 20.64 3.18
CA PRO A 11 -26.88 21.30 3.47
C PRO A 11 -26.01 20.44 4.34
N PHE A 12 -24.72 20.39 4.00
CA PHE A 12 -23.72 19.63 4.73
C PHE A 12 -23.57 20.19 6.15
N VAL A 13 -23.91 19.38 7.17
CA VAL A 13 -23.82 19.77 8.59
C VAL A 13 -22.76 18.90 9.27
N PRO A 14 -21.65 19.49 9.75
CA PRO A 14 -20.63 18.73 10.48
C PRO A 14 -21.11 18.32 11.87
N TYR A 15 -20.52 17.24 12.41
CA TYR A 15 -20.87 16.70 13.73
C TYR A 15 -20.58 17.68 14.89
N VAL A 16 -19.44 18.37 14.86
CA VAL A 16 -19.09 19.47 15.77
C VAL A 16 -19.33 20.79 15.04
N PRO A 17 -20.25 21.64 15.51
CA PRO A 17 -20.55 22.91 14.88
C PRO A 17 -19.31 23.81 14.74
N SER A 18 -19.27 24.62 13.69
CA SER A 18 -18.16 25.56 13.44
C SER A 18 -17.99 26.63 14.52
N SER A 19 -19.08 26.93 15.24
CA SER A 19 -19.11 27.86 16.38
C SER A 19 -18.44 27.32 17.64
N GLU A 20 -18.28 25.99 17.76
CA GLU A 20 -17.59 25.38 18.88
C GLU A 20 -16.09 25.28 18.60
N HIS A 21 -15.25 25.48 19.63
CA HIS A 21 -13.79 25.46 19.54
C HIS A 21 -13.17 24.44 20.50
N PRO A 22 -13.49 23.13 20.34
CA PRO A 22 -12.85 22.10 21.15
C PRO A 22 -11.36 21.99 20.80
N ALA A 23 -10.59 21.37 21.70
CA ALA A 23 -9.18 21.11 21.46
C ALA A 23 -9.01 20.15 20.26
N GLU A 24 -8.07 20.43 19.37
CA GLU A 24 -7.78 19.63 18.17
C GLU A 24 -6.29 19.22 18.14
N LEU A 25 -5.41 20.14 17.71
CA LEU A 25 -3.97 19.90 17.54
C LEU A 25 -3.24 20.06 18.89
N THR A 26 -3.42 19.08 19.78
CA THR A 26 -2.71 19.08 21.08
C THR A 26 -1.40 18.28 21.00
N PRO A 27 -0.38 18.59 21.83
CA PRO A 27 0.87 17.83 21.88
C PRO A 27 0.63 16.34 22.15
N LEU A 28 -0.38 16.01 22.93
CA LEU A 28 -0.74 14.62 23.22
C LEU A 28 -1.30 13.90 21.99
N ALA A 29 -2.22 14.56 21.26
CA ALA A 29 -2.78 14.00 20.03
C ALA A 29 -1.69 13.80 18.98
N VAL A 30 -0.83 14.80 18.77
CA VAL A 30 0.30 14.70 17.85
C VAL A 30 1.28 13.59 18.27
N GLY A 31 1.65 13.52 19.56
CA GLY A 31 2.57 12.50 20.08
C GLY A 31 2.03 11.08 19.91
N LEU A 32 0.74 10.86 20.23
CA LEU A 32 0.09 9.57 20.01
C LEU A 32 -0.02 9.24 18.51
N GLY A 33 -0.36 10.23 17.69
CA GLY A 33 -0.39 10.09 16.24
C GLY A 33 0.97 9.67 15.67
N ILE A 34 2.09 10.28 16.15
CA ILE A 34 3.45 9.88 15.76
C ILE A 34 3.72 8.42 16.13
N VAL A 35 3.39 7.98 17.34
CA VAL A 35 3.60 6.59 17.76
C VAL A 35 2.84 5.62 16.85
N LEU A 36 1.59 5.92 16.53
CA LEU A 36 0.78 5.10 15.63
C LEU A 36 1.29 5.18 14.18
N SER A 37 1.74 6.36 13.71
CA SER A 37 2.35 6.54 12.38
C SER A 37 3.58 5.65 12.22
N LEU A 38 4.47 5.65 13.20
CA LEU A 38 5.65 4.78 13.21
C LEU A 38 5.24 3.29 13.22
N THR A 39 4.25 2.93 14.02
CA THR A 39 3.77 1.55 14.14
C THR A 39 3.17 1.05 12.82
N PHE A 40 2.22 1.79 12.25
CA PHE A 40 1.57 1.39 10.99
C PHE A 40 2.50 1.54 9.77
N GLY A 41 3.44 2.50 9.80
CA GLY A 41 4.49 2.60 8.81
C GLY A 41 5.38 1.34 8.77
N MET A 42 5.79 0.83 9.94
CA MET A 42 6.54 -0.43 10.03
C MET A 42 5.72 -1.63 9.52
N VAL A 43 4.45 -1.73 9.93
CA VAL A 43 3.53 -2.79 9.48
C VAL A 43 3.43 -2.80 7.96
N ASN A 44 3.15 -1.64 7.37
CA ASN A 44 3.00 -1.52 5.92
C ASN A 44 4.32 -1.69 5.16
N ALA A 45 5.46 -1.27 5.73
CA ALA A 45 6.77 -1.54 5.15
C ALA A 45 7.04 -3.05 5.03
N TYR A 46 6.84 -3.80 6.11
CA TYR A 46 6.99 -5.26 6.08
C TYR A 46 6.00 -5.93 5.11
N LEU A 47 4.72 -5.57 5.20
CA LEU A 47 3.65 -6.09 4.35
C LEU A 47 3.94 -5.84 2.86
N GLY A 48 4.24 -4.60 2.50
CA GLY A 48 4.46 -4.21 1.12
C GLY A 48 5.72 -4.80 0.51
N LEU A 49 6.81 -4.94 1.28
CA LEU A 49 8.00 -5.66 0.84
C LEU A 49 7.73 -7.17 0.66
N LYS A 50 6.81 -7.73 1.42
CA LYS A 50 6.51 -9.16 1.37
C LYS A 50 5.53 -9.52 0.25
N ILE A 51 4.47 -8.75 0.04
CA ILE A 51 3.40 -9.07 -0.92
C ILE A 51 3.12 -7.98 -1.96
N GLY A 52 3.78 -6.84 -1.88
CA GLY A 52 3.58 -5.74 -2.84
C GLY A 52 2.25 -5.00 -2.70
N LEU A 53 1.58 -5.15 -1.56
CA LEU A 53 0.34 -4.47 -1.21
C LEU A 53 0.50 -3.75 0.12
N THR A 54 -0.33 -2.74 0.36
CA THR A 54 -0.47 -2.05 1.65
C THR A 54 -1.92 -2.14 2.11
N VAL A 55 -2.14 -1.95 3.39
CA VAL A 55 -3.48 -2.02 4.00
C VAL A 55 -3.71 -0.75 4.79
N SER A 56 -4.88 -0.14 4.60
CA SER A 56 -5.26 1.08 5.31
C SER A 56 -5.29 0.86 6.83
N ALA A 57 -4.63 1.75 7.57
CA ALA A 57 -4.66 1.82 9.01
C ALA A 57 -5.68 2.83 9.55
N SER A 58 -6.47 3.46 8.68
CA SER A 58 -7.40 4.54 9.02
C SER A 58 -8.36 4.14 10.15
N ILE A 59 -9.14 3.08 9.97
CA ILE A 59 -10.08 2.61 11.00
C ILE A 59 -9.36 2.09 12.25
N PRO A 60 -8.31 1.24 12.15
CA PRO A 60 -7.55 0.81 13.32
C PRO A 60 -6.95 1.96 14.13
N SER A 61 -6.38 2.97 13.47
CA SER A 61 -5.78 4.13 14.16
C SER A 61 -6.83 4.96 14.89
N ALA A 62 -8.01 5.18 14.28
CA ALA A 62 -9.12 5.86 14.92
C ALA A 62 -9.59 5.13 16.19
N VAL A 63 -9.75 3.80 16.13
CA VAL A 63 -10.16 2.98 17.28
C VAL A 63 -9.08 2.98 18.37
N LEU A 64 -7.81 2.86 18.00
CA LEU A 64 -6.69 2.89 18.96
C LEU A 64 -6.56 4.26 19.62
N SER A 65 -6.76 5.35 18.87
CA SER A 65 -6.73 6.71 19.42
C SER A 65 -7.79 6.88 20.51
N MET A 66 -9.02 6.45 20.24
CA MET A 66 -10.11 6.50 21.22
C MET A 66 -9.83 5.61 22.45
N ALA A 67 -9.29 4.41 22.22
CA ALA A 67 -8.94 3.50 23.31
C ALA A 67 -7.89 4.12 24.25
N VAL A 68 -6.92 4.84 23.72
CA VAL A 68 -5.89 5.50 24.52
C VAL A 68 -6.40 6.79 25.13
N LEU A 69 -6.93 7.73 24.33
CA LEU A 69 -7.31 9.05 24.85
C LEU A 69 -8.51 8.97 25.77
N ARG A 70 -9.58 8.28 25.38
CA ARG A 70 -10.80 8.18 26.18
C ARG A 70 -10.82 7.01 27.14
N GLY A 71 -10.35 5.84 26.69
CA GLY A 71 -10.37 4.63 27.50
C GLY A 71 -9.33 4.66 28.62
N LEU A 72 -8.06 4.94 28.29
CA LEU A 72 -6.96 4.91 29.25
C LEU A 72 -6.78 6.25 29.96
N LEU A 73 -6.68 7.34 29.20
CA LEU A 73 -6.40 8.68 29.75
C LEU A 73 -7.66 9.43 30.20
N ARG A 74 -8.84 8.91 29.88
CA ARG A 74 -10.17 9.48 30.23
C ARG A 74 -10.32 10.94 29.85
N ARG A 75 -9.73 11.34 28.73
CA ARG A 75 -9.76 12.69 28.17
C ARG A 75 -9.67 12.64 26.64
N GLY A 76 -9.81 13.78 26.00
CA GLY A 76 -9.69 13.91 24.56
C GLY A 76 -11.06 14.14 23.87
N THR A 77 -11.03 15.10 22.94
CA THR A 77 -12.19 15.42 22.10
C THR A 77 -12.24 14.47 20.88
N VAL A 78 -13.37 14.44 20.19
CA VAL A 78 -13.47 13.73 18.91
C VAL A 78 -12.52 14.31 17.87
N LEU A 79 -12.25 15.63 17.92
CA LEU A 79 -11.33 16.31 17.02
C LEU A 79 -9.85 16.00 17.32
N GLU A 80 -9.47 15.84 18.60
CA GLU A 80 -8.14 15.33 18.96
C GLU A 80 -7.93 13.90 18.42
N ASN A 81 -8.94 13.03 18.54
CA ASN A 81 -8.88 11.67 17.97
C ASN A 81 -8.74 11.70 16.45
N ASN A 82 -9.40 12.65 15.76
CA ASN A 82 -9.24 12.83 14.33
C ASN A 82 -7.82 13.30 13.94
N VAL A 83 -7.20 14.18 14.74
CA VAL A 83 -5.80 14.58 14.54
C VAL A 83 -4.86 13.39 14.74
N VAL A 84 -5.07 12.58 15.80
CA VAL A 84 -4.29 11.34 15.99
C VAL A 84 -4.38 10.44 14.77
N HIS A 85 -5.58 10.24 14.26
CA HIS A 85 -5.84 9.44 13.07
C HIS A 85 -5.09 9.99 11.84
N ALA A 86 -5.23 11.30 11.55
CA ALA A 86 -4.60 11.94 10.41
C ALA A 86 -3.05 11.94 10.48
N VAL A 87 -2.48 12.04 11.68
CA VAL A 87 -1.02 11.88 11.87
C VAL A 87 -0.61 10.42 11.69
N ALA A 88 -1.42 9.48 12.17
CA ALA A 88 -1.11 8.04 12.12
C ALA A 88 -1.12 7.48 10.69
N SER A 89 -2.06 7.93 9.84
CA SER A 89 -2.22 7.47 8.46
C SER A 89 -1.01 7.79 7.59
N THR A 90 -0.28 8.88 7.88
CA THR A 90 0.92 9.26 7.12
C THR A 90 2.01 8.18 7.12
N GLY A 91 2.08 7.36 8.19
CA GLY A 91 3.07 6.28 8.28
C GLY A 91 2.88 5.22 7.24
N GLU A 92 1.63 4.79 7.02
CA GLU A 92 1.33 3.78 6.01
C GLU A 92 1.55 4.29 4.60
N SER A 93 1.09 5.51 4.31
CA SER A 93 1.18 6.10 2.97
C SER A 93 2.61 6.42 2.57
N LEU A 94 3.43 6.92 3.50
CA LEU A 94 4.85 7.13 3.26
C LEU A 94 5.57 5.79 3.06
N ALA A 95 5.29 4.80 3.91
CA ALA A 95 5.86 3.47 3.76
C ALA A 95 5.52 2.87 2.38
N ALA A 96 4.26 2.98 1.93
CA ALA A 96 3.84 2.49 0.61
C ALA A 96 4.68 3.08 -0.52
N GLY A 97 4.89 4.39 -0.53
CA GLY A 97 5.71 5.05 -1.55
C GLY A 97 7.19 4.63 -1.51
N VAL A 98 7.78 4.58 -0.31
CA VAL A 98 9.20 4.23 -0.11
C VAL A 98 9.47 2.78 -0.53
N ILE A 99 8.68 1.81 -0.05
CA ILE A 99 8.94 0.38 -0.28
C ILE A 99 8.69 -0.06 -1.73
N PHE A 100 7.89 0.68 -2.48
CA PHE A 100 7.64 0.35 -3.89
C PHE A 100 8.76 0.81 -4.81
N THR A 101 9.64 1.72 -4.37
CA THR A 101 10.61 2.39 -5.24
C THR A 101 12.04 2.34 -4.69
N VAL A 102 12.28 2.78 -3.46
CA VAL A 102 13.65 2.91 -2.90
C VAL A 102 14.44 1.60 -2.91
N PRO A 103 13.87 0.41 -2.60
CA PRO A 103 14.61 -0.86 -2.68
C PRO A 103 15.10 -1.19 -4.11
N ALA A 104 14.54 -0.54 -5.15
CA ALA A 104 15.05 -0.69 -6.51
C ALA A 104 16.51 -0.21 -6.63
N LEU A 105 16.90 0.82 -5.88
CA LEU A 105 18.29 1.28 -5.82
C LEU A 105 19.21 0.20 -5.25
N ILE A 106 18.77 -0.51 -4.21
CA ILE A 106 19.54 -1.60 -3.58
C ILE A 106 19.74 -2.76 -4.58
N PHE A 107 18.68 -3.14 -5.32
CA PHE A 107 18.77 -4.17 -6.36
C PHE A 107 19.76 -3.83 -7.48
N LEU A 108 20.01 -2.56 -7.70
CA LEU A 108 20.94 -2.06 -8.72
C LEU A 108 22.37 -1.84 -8.19
N GLY A 109 22.64 -2.28 -6.97
CA GLY A 109 23.95 -2.11 -6.33
C GLY A 109 24.25 -0.65 -5.92
N LEU A 110 23.23 0.20 -5.94
CA LEU A 110 23.30 1.55 -5.39
C LEU A 110 22.93 1.48 -3.90
N HIS A 111 23.70 2.16 -3.07
CA HIS A 111 23.55 2.07 -1.61
C HIS A 111 23.00 3.38 -1.05
N PRO A 112 21.66 3.63 -1.12
CA PRO A 112 21.08 4.81 -0.51
C PRO A 112 21.30 4.77 1.01
N THR A 113 21.61 5.90 1.61
CA THR A 113 21.72 6.03 3.06
C THR A 113 20.32 6.21 3.69
N ALA A 114 20.22 6.00 5.01
CA ALA A 114 18.96 6.30 5.72
C ALA A 114 18.59 7.79 5.61
N PHE A 115 19.59 8.66 5.45
CA PHE A 115 19.38 10.09 5.25
C PHE A 115 18.81 10.40 3.87
N ASP A 116 19.25 9.70 2.81
CA ASP A 116 18.68 9.86 1.46
C ASP A 116 17.22 9.45 1.44
N VAL A 117 16.89 8.31 2.08
CA VAL A 117 15.49 7.84 2.22
C VAL A 117 14.66 8.84 2.99
N PHE A 118 15.20 9.41 4.07
CA PHE A 118 14.56 10.46 4.85
C PHE A 118 14.28 11.70 4.01
N LEU A 119 15.29 12.21 3.28
CA LEU A 119 15.14 13.39 2.43
C LEU A 119 14.08 13.17 1.34
N ILE A 120 14.13 12.05 0.64
CA ILE A 120 13.14 11.69 -0.39
C ILE A 120 11.75 11.63 0.25
N GLY A 121 11.62 10.93 1.39
CA GLY A 121 10.35 10.77 2.10
C GLY A 121 9.72 12.09 2.54
N VAL A 122 10.49 12.95 3.21
CA VAL A 122 10.01 14.24 3.70
C VAL A 122 9.65 15.17 2.53
N THR A 123 10.53 15.29 1.54
CA THR A 123 10.33 16.21 0.41
C THR A 123 9.11 15.79 -0.40
N ALA A 124 9.02 14.51 -0.76
CA ALA A 124 7.88 13.98 -1.51
C ALA A 124 6.57 14.05 -0.73
N GLY A 125 6.63 13.71 0.56
CA GLY A 125 5.44 13.70 1.41
C GLY A 125 4.85 15.09 1.61
N ILE A 126 5.68 16.06 1.95
CA ILE A 126 5.23 17.46 2.11
C ILE A 126 4.78 18.01 0.76
N LEU A 127 5.47 17.69 -0.34
CA LEU A 127 5.06 18.10 -1.69
C LEU A 127 3.66 17.57 -2.02
N GLY A 128 3.38 16.28 -1.76
CA GLY A 128 2.06 15.68 -1.99
C GLY A 128 0.95 16.36 -1.19
N ILE A 129 1.21 16.65 0.09
CA ILE A 129 0.27 17.40 0.96
C ILE A 129 0.00 18.80 0.39
N LEU A 130 1.06 19.56 0.09
CA LEU A 130 0.92 20.93 -0.43
C LEU A 130 0.18 20.98 -1.77
N LEU A 131 0.47 20.03 -2.67
CA LEU A 131 -0.19 19.95 -3.97
C LEU A 131 -1.68 19.58 -3.84
N MET A 132 -2.10 18.88 -2.77
CA MET A 132 -3.49 18.47 -2.55
C MET A 132 -4.35 19.57 -1.94
N ILE A 133 -3.77 20.47 -1.12
CA ILE A 133 -4.52 21.51 -0.38
C ILE A 133 -5.46 22.34 -1.27
N PRO A 134 -5.05 22.84 -2.45
CA PRO A 134 -5.92 23.64 -3.30
C PRO A 134 -7.19 22.93 -3.78
N PHE A 135 -7.18 21.60 -3.78
CA PHE A 135 -8.29 20.78 -4.27
C PHE A 135 -9.25 20.34 -3.16
N ARG A 136 -8.90 20.57 -1.88
CA ARG A 136 -9.68 20.13 -0.73
C ARG A 136 -11.16 20.49 -0.83
N HIS A 137 -11.44 21.80 -0.96
CA HIS A 137 -12.82 22.29 -0.92
C HIS A 137 -13.67 21.66 -2.02
N ALA A 138 -13.16 21.62 -3.26
CA ALA A 138 -13.86 21.02 -4.38
C ALA A 138 -14.16 19.54 -4.15
N LEU A 139 -13.16 18.76 -3.68
CA LEU A 139 -13.30 17.30 -3.52
C LEU A 139 -14.14 16.91 -2.31
N THR A 140 -13.93 17.58 -1.15
CA THR A 140 -14.53 17.12 0.12
C THR A 140 -15.87 17.76 0.44
N ILE A 141 -16.14 18.98 -0.07
CA ILE A 141 -17.36 19.76 0.20
C ILE A 141 -18.25 19.85 -1.03
N GLU A 142 -17.76 20.44 -2.16
CA GLU A 142 -18.61 20.67 -3.34
C GLU A 142 -19.04 19.33 -3.99
N GLU A 143 -18.13 18.37 -4.11
CA GLU A 143 -18.44 17.05 -4.65
C GLU A 143 -18.87 16.03 -3.58
N HIS A 144 -19.35 16.48 -2.41
CA HIS A 144 -19.76 15.60 -1.30
C HIS A 144 -20.75 14.50 -1.72
N ALA A 145 -21.70 14.83 -2.58
CA ALA A 145 -22.74 13.89 -3.03
C ALA A 145 -22.21 12.87 -4.06
N THR A 146 -21.15 13.21 -4.80
CA THR A 146 -20.60 12.37 -5.88
C THR A 146 -19.37 11.58 -5.46
N LEU A 147 -18.63 12.07 -4.45
CA LEU A 147 -17.43 11.43 -3.90
C LEU A 147 -17.71 10.94 -2.47
N PRO A 148 -18.01 9.64 -2.31
CA PRO A 148 -18.37 9.08 -1.00
C PRO A 148 -17.21 9.03 -0.01
N PHE A 149 -15.95 9.03 -0.46
CA PHE A 149 -14.76 8.84 0.37
C PHE A 149 -14.96 7.69 1.37
N PRO A 150 -15.03 6.43 0.90
CA PRO A 150 -15.55 5.33 1.70
C PRO A 150 -14.80 5.11 3.02
N GLU A 151 -13.48 5.20 3.02
CA GLU A 151 -12.66 5.01 4.23
C GLU A 151 -12.78 6.21 5.17
N GLY A 152 -12.71 7.44 4.64
CA GLY A 152 -12.86 8.66 5.45
C GLY A 152 -14.23 8.78 6.08
N THR A 153 -15.28 8.41 5.34
CA THR A 153 -16.65 8.38 5.85
C THR A 153 -16.82 7.32 6.94
N ALA A 154 -16.30 6.12 6.72
CA ALA A 154 -16.33 5.06 7.73
C ALA A 154 -15.54 5.46 8.99
N CYS A 155 -14.38 6.09 8.83
CA CYS A 155 -13.58 6.58 9.94
C CYS A 155 -14.32 7.65 10.76
N ALA A 156 -14.98 8.61 10.10
CA ALA A 156 -15.80 9.60 10.77
C ALA A 156 -16.94 8.94 11.56
N GLN A 157 -17.62 7.95 10.98
CA GLN A 157 -18.70 7.21 11.66
C GLN A 157 -18.17 6.47 12.91
N VAL A 158 -17.00 5.83 12.82
CA VAL A 158 -16.35 5.14 13.94
C VAL A 158 -16.00 6.15 15.04
N LEU A 159 -15.44 7.31 14.70
CA LEU A 159 -15.10 8.35 15.67
C LEU A 159 -16.35 8.94 16.34
N MET A 160 -17.43 9.20 15.59
CA MET A 160 -18.71 9.64 16.13
C MET A 160 -19.34 8.59 17.05
N ALA A 161 -19.32 7.31 16.65
CA ALA A 161 -19.84 6.22 17.46
C ALA A 161 -19.05 6.05 18.75
N GLY A 162 -17.71 6.16 18.68
CA GLY A 162 -16.82 6.12 19.84
C GLY A 162 -17.01 7.32 20.76
N ASP A 163 -17.33 8.49 20.24
CA ASP A 163 -17.67 9.68 21.00
C ASP A 163 -18.92 9.46 21.86
N ARG A 164 -19.87 8.70 21.34
CA ARG A 164 -21.10 8.28 22.03
C ARG A 164 -20.94 7.04 22.92
N GLY A 165 -19.73 6.45 23.01
CA GLY A 165 -19.42 5.30 23.87
C GLY A 165 -19.64 3.91 23.26
N GLY A 166 -19.79 3.78 21.93
CA GLY A 166 -20.19 2.54 21.24
C GLY A 166 -19.10 1.63 20.68
N VAL A 167 -17.83 2.05 20.60
CA VAL A 167 -16.76 1.29 19.91
C VAL A 167 -15.78 0.67 20.89
N THR A 168 -15.51 -0.64 20.71
CA THR A 168 -14.56 -1.41 21.54
C THR A 168 -13.27 -1.68 20.76
N ALA A 169 -12.10 -1.36 21.30
CA ALA A 169 -10.78 -1.67 20.70
C ALA A 169 -10.32 -3.11 20.97
N ARG A 170 -11.04 -3.90 21.78
CA ARG A 170 -10.68 -5.27 22.14
C ARG A 170 -10.34 -6.18 20.94
N PRO A 171 -11.09 -6.16 19.81
CA PRO A 171 -10.78 -6.99 18.65
C PRO A 171 -9.41 -6.70 18.04
N VAL A 172 -9.02 -5.42 17.96
CA VAL A 172 -7.69 -5.02 17.43
C VAL A 172 -6.59 -5.57 18.30
N PHE A 173 -6.63 -5.32 19.61
CA PHE A 173 -5.61 -5.82 20.54
C PHE A 173 -5.55 -7.34 20.58
N ALA A 174 -6.70 -8.02 20.55
CA ALA A 174 -6.75 -9.48 20.47
C ALA A 174 -6.13 -10.01 19.17
N GLY A 175 -6.39 -9.34 18.04
CA GLY A 175 -5.76 -9.63 16.75
C GLY A 175 -4.25 -9.44 16.80
N ILE A 176 -3.77 -8.30 17.35
CA ILE A 176 -2.33 -8.01 17.48
C ILE A 176 -1.65 -9.09 18.33
N ALA A 177 -2.20 -9.40 19.49
CA ALA A 177 -1.62 -10.41 20.39
C ALA A 177 -1.56 -11.80 19.74
N LEU A 178 -2.65 -12.22 19.08
CA LEU A 178 -2.73 -13.53 18.42
C LEU A 178 -1.82 -13.60 17.19
N GLY A 179 -1.79 -12.55 16.35
CA GLY A 179 -0.92 -12.45 15.18
C GLY A 179 0.56 -12.49 15.59
N ALA A 180 0.93 -11.71 16.61
CA ALA A 180 2.30 -11.69 17.14
C ALA A 180 2.71 -13.04 17.73
N LEU A 181 1.85 -13.66 18.55
CA LEU A 181 2.12 -14.97 19.16
C LEU A 181 2.29 -16.07 18.10
N TYR A 182 1.40 -16.09 17.09
CA TYR A 182 1.49 -17.06 15.99
C TYR A 182 2.79 -16.87 15.19
N GLN A 183 3.12 -15.64 14.83
CA GLN A 183 4.34 -15.33 14.06
C GLN A 183 5.60 -15.66 14.86
N PHE A 184 5.61 -15.38 16.17
CA PHE A 184 6.71 -15.74 17.04
C PHE A 184 6.88 -17.27 17.12
N ALA A 185 5.80 -18.02 17.29
CA ALA A 185 5.82 -19.48 17.32
C ALA A 185 6.28 -20.07 15.98
N MET A 186 5.85 -19.49 14.84
CA MET A 186 6.17 -19.96 13.51
C MET A 186 7.59 -19.59 13.07
N ARG A 187 8.01 -18.33 13.21
CA ARG A 187 9.27 -17.79 12.69
C ARG A 187 10.33 -17.56 13.75
N GLY A 188 9.92 -17.27 15.00
CA GLY A 188 10.85 -17.02 16.11
C GLY A 188 11.37 -18.32 16.71
N THR A 189 10.48 -19.27 17.00
CA THR A 189 10.85 -20.56 17.61
C THR A 189 10.85 -21.73 16.63
N GLU A 190 10.41 -21.53 15.40
CA GLU A 190 10.36 -22.53 14.31
C GLU A 190 9.60 -23.83 14.67
N LEU A 191 8.51 -23.69 15.46
CA LEU A 191 7.70 -24.85 15.88
C LEU A 191 7.08 -25.62 14.72
N TRP A 192 6.79 -24.95 13.59
CA TRP A 192 6.26 -25.53 12.36
C TRP A 192 6.75 -24.75 11.13
N ARG A 193 6.67 -25.35 9.95
CA ARG A 193 7.02 -24.69 8.68
C ARG A 193 6.02 -23.59 8.34
N ALA A 194 6.51 -22.46 7.84
CA ALA A 194 5.64 -21.37 7.37
C ALA A 194 4.93 -21.72 6.06
N THR A 195 5.59 -22.50 5.19
CA THR A 195 5.14 -22.79 3.83
C THR A 195 4.92 -24.28 3.63
N VAL A 196 3.81 -24.61 2.96
CA VAL A 196 3.53 -25.94 2.42
C VAL A 196 3.60 -25.84 0.90
N THR A 197 4.48 -26.61 0.25
CA THR A 197 4.65 -26.62 -1.20
C THR A 197 4.64 -28.03 -1.74
N VAL A 198 3.97 -28.22 -2.89
CA VAL A 198 3.94 -29.48 -3.63
C VAL A 198 4.30 -29.20 -5.08
N THR A 199 5.40 -29.78 -5.56
CA THR A 199 5.80 -29.71 -6.97
C THR A 199 5.47 -31.02 -7.63
N VAL A 200 4.67 -30.97 -8.70
CA VAL A 200 4.21 -32.16 -9.42
C VAL A 200 5.14 -32.42 -10.61
N ALA A 201 6.11 -33.29 -10.43
CA ALA A 201 7.11 -33.62 -11.46
C ALA A 201 6.50 -34.10 -12.78
N ARG A 202 5.40 -34.86 -12.73
CA ARG A 202 4.67 -35.36 -13.92
C ARG A 202 4.00 -34.24 -14.74
N LEU A 203 3.79 -33.06 -14.16
CA LEU A 203 3.22 -31.87 -14.81
C LEU A 203 4.30 -30.82 -15.09
N HIS A 204 5.47 -31.24 -15.59
CA HIS A 204 6.56 -30.31 -15.98
C HIS A 204 6.84 -29.25 -14.90
N LYS A 205 7.09 -29.70 -13.67
CA LYS A 205 7.44 -28.82 -12.52
C LYS A 205 6.32 -27.88 -12.05
N ALA A 206 5.06 -28.09 -12.43
CA ALA A 206 3.95 -27.32 -11.87
C ALA A 206 4.02 -27.32 -10.35
N THR A 207 3.95 -26.14 -9.75
CA THR A 207 4.12 -25.96 -8.31
C THR A 207 2.87 -25.36 -7.70
N PHE A 208 2.40 -25.94 -6.60
CA PHE A 208 1.35 -25.45 -5.73
C PHE A 208 1.93 -25.20 -4.34
N GLY A 209 1.49 -24.16 -3.66
CA GLY A 209 1.98 -23.88 -2.32
C GLY A 209 1.26 -22.73 -1.65
N MET A 210 1.33 -22.71 -0.31
CA MET A 210 0.75 -21.67 0.54
C MET A 210 1.66 -21.37 1.72
N GLU A 211 1.85 -20.09 2.05
CA GLU A 211 2.41 -19.65 3.32
C GLU A 211 1.27 -19.38 4.30
N LEU A 212 1.15 -20.20 5.34
CA LEU A 212 0.02 -20.20 6.28
C LEU A 212 0.32 -19.26 7.46
N SER A 213 0.25 -17.96 7.25
CA SER A 213 0.49 -16.93 8.27
C SER A 213 -0.75 -16.07 8.57
N PRO A 214 -0.83 -15.45 9.78
CA PRO A 214 -1.88 -14.50 10.13
C PRO A 214 -1.98 -13.33 9.17
N LEU A 215 -0.84 -12.85 8.63
CA LEU A 215 -0.74 -11.77 7.68
C LEU A 215 -1.57 -12.06 6.43
N PHE A 216 -1.33 -13.18 5.76
CA PHE A 216 -2.04 -13.52 4.51
C PHE A 216 -3.53 -13.78 4.76
N LEU A 217 -3.88 -14.41 5.88
CA LEU A 217 -5.27 -14.62 6.27
C LEU A 217 -6.00 -13.28 6.48
N GLY A 218 -5.38 -12.37 7.24
CA GLY A 218 -5.91 -11.05 7.52
C GLY A 218 -6.06 -10.19 6.26
N VAL A 219 -5.02 -10.13 5.43
CA VAL A 219 -5.05 -9.40 4.15
C VAL A 219 -6.13 -9.97 3.23
N GLY A 220 -6.19 -11.29 3.06
CA GLY A 220 -7.22 -11.93 2.25
C GLY A 220 -8.64 -11.61 2.72
N PHE A 221 -8.84 -11.56 4.05
CA PHE A 221 -10.11 -11.15 4.65
C PHE A 221 -10.44 -9.68 4.36
N LEU A 222 -9.47 -8.77 4.45
CA LEU A 222 -9.68 -7.34 4.18
C LEU A 222 -9.94 -7.03 2.71
N VAL A 223 -9.12 -7.57 1.79
CA VAL A 223 -9.29 -7.32 0.34
C VAL A 223 -10.50 -8.03 -0.26
N GLY A 224 -10.95 -9.10 0.39
CA GLY A 224 -12.16 -9.84 0.02
C GLY A 224 -11.97 -10.87 -1.08
N PRO A 225 -13.04 -11.67 -1.37
CA PRO A 225 -12.93 -12.85 -2.22
C PRO A 225 -12.65 -12.53 -3.69
N ARG A 226 -13.12 -11.39 -4.20
CA ARG A 226 -12.93 -11.00 -5.60
C ARG A 226 -11.46 -10.69 -5.91
N ILE A 227 -10.82 -9.87 -5.08
CA ILE A 227 -9.41 -9.50 -5.27
C ILE A 227 -8.52 -10.71 -4.99
N ALA A 228 -8.72 -11.41 -3.87
CA ALA A 228 -7.96 -12.60 -3.51
C ALA A 228 -8.07 -13.72 -4.58
N GLY A 229 -9.28 -13.95 -5.11
CA GLY A 229 -9.51 -14.90 -6.19
C GLY A 229 -8.83 -14.50 -7.51
N THR A 230 -8.84 -13.20 -7.83
CA THR A 230 -8.13 -12.67 -9.02
C THR A 230 -6.62 -12.84 -8.89
N MET A 231 -6.05 -12.59 -7.71
CA MET A 231 -4.62 -12.83 -7.44
C MET A 231 -4.27 -14.31 -7.52
N LEU A 232 -5.12 -15.19 -6.97
CA LEU A 232 -4.93 -16.64 -7.10
C LEU A 232 -4.95 -17.08 -8.57
N ALA A 233 -5.87 -16.55 -9.39
CA ALA A 233 -5.95 -16.88 -10.82
C ALA A 233 -4.64 -16.52 -11.55
N GLY A 234 -4.05 -15.35 -11.26
CA GLY A 234 -2.74 -14.97 -11.77
C GLY A 234 -1.63 -15.92 -11.30
N GLY A 235 -1.61 -16.27 -10.01
CA GLY A 235 -0.63 -17.20 -9.44
C GLY A 235 -0.71 -18.61 -10.05
N VAL A 236 -1.92 -19.15 -10.23
CA VAL A 236 -2.14 -20.45 -10.89
C VAL A 236 -1.69 -20.40 -12.34
N LEU A 237 -2.02 -19.32 -13.08
CA LEU A 237 -1.54 -19.15 -14.45
C LEU A 237 -0.01 -19.16 -14.50
N GLY A 238 0.67 -18.41 -13.64
CA GLY A 238 2.13 -18.35 -13.62
C GLY A 238 2.82 -19.66 -13.26
N TRP A 239 2.43 -20.27 -12.15
CA TRP A 239 3.13 -21.40 -11.55
C TRP A 239 2.65 -22.77 -11.99
N SER A 240 1.38 -22.87 -12.38
CA SER A 240 0.79 -24.15 -12.75
C SER A 240 0.51 -24.30 -14.25
N MET A 241 0.62 -23.21 -15.03
CA MET A 241 0.41 -23.23 -16.48
C MET A 241 1.62 -22.70 -17.26
N LEU A 242 2.03 -21.43 -17.07
CA LEU A 242 3.13 -20.84 -17.85
C LEU A 242 4.48 -21.51 -17.56
N LEU A 243 4.75 -21.81 -16.30
CA LEU A 243 6.00 -22.47 -15.92
C LEU A 243 6.14 -23.85 -16.60
N PRO A 244 5.15 -24.78 -16.51
CA PRO A 244 5.18 -26.03 -17.27
C PRO A 244 5.24 -25.83 -18.79
N TRP A 245 4.52 -24.84 -19.29
CA TRP A 245 4.52 -24.53 -20.71
C TRP A 245 5.91 -24.10 -21.21
N PHE A 246 6.61 -23.24 -20.45
CA PHE A 246 7.98 -22.84 -20.78
C PHE A 246 8.97 -24.01 -20.73
N ASP A 247 8.83 -24.89 -19.73
CA ASP A 247 9.63 -26.13 -19.64
C ASP A 247 9.41 -27.02 -20.88
N ALA A 248 8.18 -27.11 -21.38
CA ALA A 248 7.82 -27.94 -22.53
C ALA A 248 8.31 -27.37 -23.87
N ILE A 249 8.16 -26.05 -24.11
CA ILE A 249 8.50 -25.41 -25.39
C ILE A 249 9.98 -25.05 -25.53
N GLY A 250 10.78 -25.18 -24.47
CA GLY A 250 12.20 -24.81 -24.48
C GLY A 250 12.97 -25.47 -25.64
N GLY A 251 13.71 -24.66 -26.40
CA GLY A 251 14.45 -25.09 -27.60
C GLY A 251 13.62 -25.32 -28.87
N GLY A 252 12.29 -25.30 -28.78
CA GLY A 252 11.41 -25.35 -29.95
C GLY A 252 11.25 -24.00 -30.66
N THR A 253 10.59 -23.99 -31.82
CA THR A 253 10.36 -22.75 -32.61
C THR A 253 9.71 -21.64 -31.78
N LEU A 254 8.69 -21.97 -30.98
CA LEU A 254 8.00 -21.02 -30.12
C LEU A 254 8.89 -20.55 -28.95
N GLY A 255 9.69 -21.48 -28.39
CA GLY A 255 10.71 -21.14 -27.37
C GLY A 255 11.73 -20.14 -27.89
N THR A 256 12.24 -20.35 -29.09
CA THR A 256 13.19 -19.42 -29.73
C THR A 256 12.57 -18.03 -29.93
N LEU A 257 11.32 -17.95 -30.38
CA LEU A 257 10.58 -16.68 -30.56
C LEU A 257 10.44 -15.91 -29.23
N LEU A 258 10.22 -16.62 -28.14
CA LEU A 258 10.08 -16.03 -26.80
C LEU A 258 11.42 -15.88 -26.07
N GLY A 259 12.54 -16.26 -26.67
CA GLY A 259 13.86 -16.21 -26.05
C GLY A 259 14.07 -17.28 -24.97
N ILE A 260 13.41 -18.44 -25.08
CA ILE A 260 13.48 -19.56 -24.12
C ILE A 260 14.35 -20.67 -24.71
N PRO A 261 15.60 -20.82 -24.24
CA PRO A 261 16.53 -21.83 -24.75
C PRO A 261 16.17 -23.24 -24.26
N GLU A 262 16.75 -24.27 -24.87
CA GLU A 262 16.54 -25.67 -24.47
C GLU A 262 17.03 -25.95 -23.03
N SER A 263 18.04 -25.21 -22.58
CA SER A 263 18.58 -25.29 -21.21
C SER A 263 17.54 -25.02 -20.11
N VAL A 264 16.39 -24.42 -20.43
CA VAL A 264 15.26 -24.19 -19.49
C VAL A 264 14.82 -25.49 -18.82
N ARG A 265 14.91 -26.61 -19.53
CA ARG A 265 14.54 -27.95 -19.01
C ARG A 265 15.42 -28.43 -17.86
N GLN A 266 16.62 -27.87 -17.71
CA GLN A 266 17.54 -28.19 -16.62
C GLN A 266 17.34 -27.28 -15.40
N LEU A 267 16.60 -26.19 -15.54
CA LEU A 267 16.34 -25.23 -14.47
C LEU A 267 15.32 -25.77 -13.47
N THR A 268 15.42 -25.30 -12.22
CA THR A 268 14.38 -25.56 -11.21
C THR A 268 13.10 -24.73 -11.51
N ALA A 269 11.97 -25.09 -10.90
CA ALA A 269 10.74 -24.31 -11.01
C ALA A 269 10.93 -22.83 -10.63
N THR A 270 11.70 -22.59 -9.57
CA THR A 270 12.01 -21.23 -9.09
C THR A 270 12.88 -20.46 -10.09
N ASP A 271 13.84 -21.13 -10.75
CA ASP A 271 14.69 -20.49 -11.75
C ASP A 271 13.90 -20.15 -13.02
N ILE A 272 13.04 -21.05 -13.50
CA ILE A 272 12.14 -20.77 -14.65
C ILE A 272 11.25 -19.57 -14.32
N TRP A 273 10.66 -19.56 -13.13
CA TRP A 273 9.87 -18.44 -12.69
C TRP A 273 10.68 -17.14 -12.67
N SER A 274 11.87 -17.13 -12.10
CA SER A 274 12.69 -15.92 -11.92
C SER A 274 13.21 -15.36 -13.23
N HIS A 275 13.53 -16.20 -14.22
CA HIS A 275 14.10 -15.77 -15.51
C HIS A 275 13.08 -15.53 -16.61
N TYR A 276 11.87 -16.12 -16.53
CA TYR A 276 10.88 -16.03 -17.61
C TYR A 276 9.50 -15.58 -17.11
N VAL A 277 8.84 -16.33 -16.22
CA VAL A 277 7.48 -16.04 -15.77
C VAL A 277 7.39 -14.65 -15.12
N ARG A 278 8.41 -14.25 -14.38
CA ARG A 278 8.48 -12.94 -13.75
C ARG A 278 8.45 -11.79 -14.76
N TYR A 279 9.08 -11.92 -15.93
CA TYR A 279 9.02 -10.89 -16.99
C TYR A 279 7.63 -10.83 -17.64
N VAL A 280 6.96 -11.97 -17.77
CA VAL A 280 5.53 -11.98 -18.18
C VAL A 280 4.70 -11.24 -17.14
N GLY A 281 4.90 -11.55 -15.85
CA GLY A 281 4.27 -10.83 -14.75
C GLY A 281 4.57 -9.33 -14.76
N ALA A 282 5.82 -8.93 -15.04
CA ALA A 282 6.23 -7.53 -15.15
C ALA A 282 5.47 -6.79 -16.27
N GLY A 283 5.37 -7.40 -17.45
CA GLY A 283 4.59 -6.88 -18.56
C GLY A 283 3.10 -6.74 -18.21
N ALA A 284 2.55 -7.74 -17.51
CA ALA A 284 1.16 -7.72 -17.04
C ALA A 284 0.91 -6.59 -16.02
N VAL A 285 1.81 -6.38 -15.03
CA VAL A 285 1.69 -5.30 -14.04
C VAL A 285 1.79 -3.93 -14.72
N THR A 286 2.74 -3.79 -15.66
CA THR A 286 2.89 -2.55 -16.44
C THR A 286 1.63 -2.22 -17.23
N ALA A 287 1.08 -3.18 -17.97
CA ALA A 287 -0.14 -2.98 -18.76
C ALA A 287 -1.36 -2.71 -17.86
N GLY A 288 -1.51 -3.48 -16.76
CA GLY A 288 -2.58 -3.27 -15.77
C GLY A 288 -2.50 -1.91 -15.09
N GLY A 289 -1.28 -1.45 -14.78
CA GLY A 289 -1.03 -0.13 -14.22
C GLY A 289 -1.37 1.01 -15.19
N ILE A 290 -0.90 0.91 -16.45
CA ILE A 290 -1.21 1.88 -17.50
C ILE A 290 -2.72 1.89 -17.81
N SER A 291 -3.37 0.71 -17.89
CA SER A 291 -4.82 0.61 -18.09
C SER A 291 -5.59 1.32 -16.98
N ALA A 292 -5.19 1.15 -15.72
CA ALA A 292 -5.79 1.84 -14.58
C ALA A 292 -5.67 3.37 -14.70
N VAL A 293 -4.50 3.89 -15.11
CA VAL A 293 -4.28 5.32 -15.36
C VAL A 293 -5.13 5.82 -16.54
N LEU A 294 -5.15 5.10 -17.67
CA LEU A 294 -5.94 5.49 -18.85
C LEU A 294 -7.44 5.58 -18.54
N ARG A 295 -7.96 4.69 -17.70
CA ARG A 295 -9.36 4.78 -17.21
C ARG A 295 -9.61 5.99 -16.32
N ALA A 296 -8.59 6.47 -15.63
CA ALA A 296 -8.69 7.67 -14.80
C ALA A 296 -8.66 8.96 -15.63
N VAL A 297 -8.13 8.94 -16.88
CA VAL A 297 -8.01 10.14 -17.75
C VAL A 297 -9.33 10.92 -17.92
N PRO A 298 -10.51 10.31 -18.18
CA PRO A 298 -11.76 11.07 -18.28
C PRO A 298 -12.13 11.77 -16.96
N ILE A 299 -11.89 11.09 -15.83
CA ILE A 299 -12.12 11.62 -14.49
C ILE A 299 -11.19 12.81 -14.24
N MET A 300 -9.95 12.72 -14.69
CA MET A 300 -8.94 13.79 -14.62
C MET A 300 -9.33 15.01 -15.42
N GLY A 301 -9.73 14.82 -16.68
CA GLY A 301 -10.17 15.91 -17.55
C GLY A 301 -11.36 16.67 -16.92
N ALA A 302 -12.31 15.94 -16.33
CA ALA A 302 -13.42 16.54 -15.64
C ALA A 302 -12.98 17.30 -14.35
N ALA A 303 -12.01 16.77 -13.60
CA ALA A 303 -11.48 17.43 -12.41
C ALA A 303 -10.74 18.74 -12.77
N LEU A 304 -9.83 18.67 -13.75
CA LEU A 304 -9.07 19.84 -14.23
C LEU A 304 -9.99 20.91 -14.86
N ALA A 305 -11.02 20.51 -15.60
CA ALA A 305 -11.98 21.46 -16.17
C ALA A 305 -12.79 22.22 -15.11
N ARG A 306 -13.00 21.62 -13.94
CA ARG A 306 -13.70 22.25 -12.80
C ARG A 306 -12.79 23.10 -11.91
N LEU A 307 -11.47 23.00 -12.06
CA LEU A 307 -10.49 23.83 -11.39
C LEU A 307 -10.42 25.26 -11.95
N ARG A 308 -11.53 25.83 -12.39
CA ARG A 308 -11.57 27.28 -12.58
C ARG A 308 -11.37 27.90 -11.19
N PRO A 309 -10.43 28.86 -11.03
CA PRO A 309 -10.40 29.68 -9.84
C PRO A 309 -11.79 30.30 -9.70
N GLY A 310 -12.60 29.75 -8.79
CA GLY A 310 -13.80 30.45 -8.39
C GLY A 310 -13.38 31.82 -7.86
N PRO A 311 -14.18 32.87 -7.98
CA PRO A 311 -13.88 34.12 -7.34
C PRO A 311 -13.57 33.78 -5.89
N SER A 312 -12.34 34.12 -5.45
CA SER A 312 -11.96 34.07 -4.04
C SER A 312 -13.04 34.88 -3.33
N THR A 313 -14.03 34.20 -2.77
CA THR A 313 -14.98 34.85 -1.87
C THR A 313 -14.11 35.26 -0.69
N THR A 314 -13.61 36.47 -0.77
CA THR A 314 -13.00 37.22 0.33
C THR A 314 -14.08 37.61 1.33
N SER A 315 -14.89 36.63 1.74
CA SER A 315 -15.62 36.73 3.00
C SER A 315 -14.57 36.58 4.08
N PRO A 316 -14.56 37.43 5.12
CA PRO A 316 -13.68 37.20 6.26
C PRO A 316 -13.99 35.81 6.78
N LEU A 317 -13.03 34.88 6.59
CA LEU A 317 -13.13 33.48 6.99
C LEU A 317 -13.28 33.40 8.51
N THR A 318 -14.51 33.54 8.97
CA THR A 318 -14.88 33.44 10.37
C THR A 318 -14.95 31.99 10.82
N ASP A 319 -15.26 31.08 9.90
CA ASP A 319 -15.46 29.67 10.20
C ASP A 319 -14.14 28.89 10.24
N ARG A 320 -13.87 28.22 11.37
CA ARG A 320 -12.67 27.38 11.53
C ARG A 320 -12.62 26.21 10.56
N THR A 321 -13.77 25.68 10.16
CA THR A 321 -13.92 24.54 9.24
C THR A 321 -13.53 24.84 7.80
N GLU A 322 -13.34 26.12 7.47
CA GLU A 322 -12.88 26.57 6.14
C GLU A 322 -11.43 27.06 6.15
N ARG A 323 -10.73 27.00 7.30
CA ARG A 323 -9.35 27.49 7.42
C ARG A 323 -8.36 26.44 6.95
N ASP A 324 -7.86 26.58 5.72
CA ASP A 324 -6.71 25.87 5.18
C ASP A 324 -5.38 26.58 5.52
N LEU A 325 -4.26 25.94 5.17
CA LEU A 325 -2.97 26.63 5.10
C LEU A 325 -3.06 27.77 4.07
N PRO A 326 -2.52 28.96 4.38
CA PRO A 326 -2.56 30.11 3.47
C PRO A 326 -1.94 29.80 2.11
N THR A 327 -2.61 30.13 1.03
CA THR A 327 -2.14 29.89 -0.35
C THR A 327 -0.71 30.38 -0.62
N PRO A 328 -0.25 31.56 -0.10
CA PRO A 328 1.14 31.97 -0.27
C PRO A 328 2.15 31.01 0.36
N ILE A 329 1.80 30.41 1.53
CA ILE A 329 2.66 29.41 2.19
C ILE A 329 2.71 28.12 1.36
N VAL A 330 1.58 27.70 0.79
CA VAL A 330 1.51 26.52 -0.09
C VAL A 330 2.39 26.72 -1.33
N ILE A 331 2.24 27.86 -2.03
CA ILE A 331 3.04 28.17 -3.22
C ILE A 331 4.53 28.27 -2.87
N ALA A 332 4.87 29.03 -1.80
CA ALA A 332 6.25 29.16 -1.36
C ALA A 332 6.86 27.82 -0.99
N GLY A 333 6.09 26.94 -0.33
CA GLY A 333 6.50 25.58 0.02
C GLY A 333 6.79 24.72 -1.21
N VAL A 334 5.89 24.70 -2.20
CA VAL A 334 6.09 23.97 -3.45
C VAL A 334 7.33 24.46 -4.19
N VAL A 335 7.53 25.79 -4.31
CA VAL A 335 8.72 26.38 -4.94
C VAL A 335 9.98 25.99 -4.16
N ALA A 336 9.98 26.14 -2.84
CA ALA A 336 11.13 25.81 -1.99
C ALA A 336 11.51 24.32 -2.13
N LEU A 337 10.52 23.40 -2.11
CA LEU A 337 10.76 21.97 -2.30
C LEU A 337 11.28 21.66 -3.72
N THR A 338 10.75 22.31 -4.74
CA THR A 338 11.25 22.16 -6.13
C THR A 338 12.71 22.61 -6.23
N LEU A 339 13.06 23.74 -5.64
CA LEU A 339 14.44 24.21 -5.58
C LEU A 339 15.33 23.26 -4.76
N CYS A 340 14.83 22.73 -3.66
CA CYS A 340 15.53 21.74 -2.86
C CYS A 340 15.84 20.47 -3.67
N LEU A 341 14.86 19.94 -4.41
CA LEU A 341 15.03 18.78 -5.28
C LEU A 341 16.10 19.00 -6.37
N TRP A 342 16.19 20.21 -6.89
CA TRP A 342 17.16 20.54 -7.95
C TRP A 342 18.55 20.83 -7.39
N LEU A 343 18.65 21.60 -6.29
CA LEU A 343 19.92 22.16 -5.81
C LEU A 343 20.65 21.22 -4.82
N VAL A 344 19.94 20.31 -4.16
CA VAL A 344 20.54 19.39 -3.18
C VAL A 344 21.08 18.15 -3.89
N PRO A 345 22.42 17.93 -3.91
CA PRO A 345 23.03 16.83 -4.68
C PRO A 345 22.57 15.43 -4.25
N ALA A 346 22.10 15.26 -3.02
CA ALA A 346 21.62 13.98 -2.49
C ALA A 346 20.44 13.37 -3.27
N PHE A 347 19.67 14.19 -4.01
CA PHE A 347 18.59 13.70 -4.86
C PHE A 347 19.09 13.17 -6.22
N HIS A 348 20.29 13.52 -6.65
CA HIS A 348 20.85 13.15 -7.96
C HIS A 348 19.94 13.49 -9.15
N LEU A 349 19.23 14.61 -9.07
CA LEU A 349 18.28 15.04 -10.10
C LEU A 349 18.84 16.16 -10.97
N SER A 350 18.76 16.00 -12.30
CA SER A 350 18.92 17.09 -13.24
C SER A 350 17.70 18.02 -13.19
N LEU A 351 17.81 19.23 -13.75
CA LEU A 351 16.67 20.15 -13.85
C LEU A 351 15.47 19.50 -14.54
N VAL A 352 15.73 18.74 -15.61
CA VAL A 352 14.66 18.04 -16.35
C VAL A 352 14.00 16.99 -15.48
N ALA A 353 14.78 16.16 -14.77
CA ALA A 353 14.25 15.14 -13.87
C ALA A 353 13.44 15.77 -12.74
N THR A 354 13.90 16.91 -12.18
CA THR A 354 13.17 17.67 -11.15
C THR A 354 11.82 18.18 -11.67
N LEU A 355 11.80 18.78 -12.85
CA LEU A 355 10.55 19.27 -13.45
C LEU A 355 9.59 18.13 -13.73
N LEU A 356 10.08 17.00 -14.25
CA LEU A 356 9.26 15.80 -14.44
C LEU A 356 8.69 15.27 -13.12
N ALA A 357 9.48 15.23 -12.05
CA ALA A 357 9.03 14.81 -10.73
C ALA A 357 7.86 15.69 -10.24
N VAL A 358 7.99 17.01 -10.33
CA VAL A 358 6.96 17.94 -9.88
C VAL A 358 5.71 17.89 -10.78
N VAL A 359 5.88 17.83 -12.10
CA VAL A 359 4.76 17.76 -13.05
C VAL A 359 3.98 16.46 -12.87
N PHE A 360 4.65 15.32 -12.82
CA PHE A 360 3.98 14.04 -12.57
C PHE A 360 3.36 13.97 -11.18
N SER A 361 4.03 14.49 -10.14
CA SER A 361 3.44 14.57 -8.80
C SER A 361 2.17 15.40 -8.80
N PHE A 362 2.20 16.61 -9.36
CA PHE A 362 1.01 17.47 -9.44
C PHE A 362 -0.15 16.76 -10.17
N PHE A 363 0.15 16.23 -11.35
CA PHE A 363 -0.84 15.57 -12.18
C PHE A 363 -1.49 14.36 -11.46
N PHE A 364 -0.67 13.47 -10.89
CA PHE A 364 -1.17 12.28 -10.23
C PHE A 364 -1.75 12.53 -8.83
N VAL A 365 -1.36 13.60 -8.14
CA VAL A 365 -2.00 14.04 -6.89
C VAL A 365 -3.47 14.39 -7.12
N VAL A 366 -3.76 15.18 -8.16
CA VAL A 366 -5.16 15.51 -8.52
C VAL A 366 -5.98 14.27 -8.83
N VAL A 367 -5.38 13.36 -9.61
CA VAL A 367 -6.00 12.06 -9.95
C VAL A 367 -6.27 11.22 -8.72
N SER A 368 -5.26 11.12 -7.86
CA SER A 368 -5.31 10.33 -6.62
C SER A 368 -6.46 10.80 -5.74
N GLY A 369 -6.57 12.11 -5.45
CA GLY A 369 -7.63 12.66 -4.61
C GLY A 369 -9.03 12.29 -5.09
N ARG A 370 -9.26 12.31 -6.40
CA ARG A 370 -10.55 11.93 -6.98
C ARG A 370 -10.81 10.43 -6.99
N ILE A 371 -9.80 9.62 -7.36
CA ILE A 371 -9.91 8.15 -7.35
C ILE A 371 -10.18 7.67 -5.92
N VAL A 372 -9.44 8.19 -4.96
CA VAL A 372 -9.61 7.85 -3.54
C VAL A 372 -10.99 8.25 -3.04
N GLY A 373 -11.52 9.38 -3.50
CA GLY A 373 -12.90 9.79 -3.21
C GLY A 373 -13.96 8.78 -3.69
N LEU A 374 -13.69 8.05 -4.78
CA LEU A 374 -14.60 7.04 -5.34
C LEU A 374 -14.41 5.65 -4.74
N VAL A 375 -13.17 5.19 -4.58
CA VAL A 375 -12.86 3.78 -4.29
C VAL A 375 -12.07 3.52 -3.00
N GLY A 376 -11.62 4.56 -2.32
CA GLY A 376 -10.78 4.46 -1.12
C GLY A 376 -9.28 4.41 -1.41
N THR A 377 -8.46 4.59 -0.37
CA THR A 377 -6.99 4.64 -0.43
C THR A 377 -6.41 3.26 -0.78
N THR A 378 -6.95 2.21 -0.19
CA THR A 378 -6.51 0.82 -0.40
C THR A 378 -6.63 0.36 -1.85
N SER A 379 -7.59 0.92 -2.60
CA SER A 379 -7.89 0.54 -3.99
C SER A 379 -7.29 1.49 -5.03
N GLN A 380 -6.61 2.55 -4.62
CA GLN A 380 -6.01 3.49 -5.58
C GLN A 380 -4.80 2.87 -6.30
N PRO A 381 -4.62 3.12 -7.60
CA PRO A 381 -3.55 2.52 -8.40
C PRO A 381 -2.21 3.27 -8.27
N VAL A 382 -1.68 3.44 -7.03
CA VAL A 382 -0.39 4.14 -6.80
C VAL A 382 0.73 3.54 -7.64
N SER A 383 0.84 2.20 -7.66
CA SER A 383 1.88 1.51 -8.44
C SER A 383 1.74 1.77 -9.95
N GLY A 384 0.51 1.84 -10.48
CA GLY A 384 0.27 2.18 -11.89
C GLY A 384 0.70 3.60 -12.25
N MET A 385 0.35 4.57 -11.40
CA MET A 385 0.77 5.97 -11.56
C MET A 385 2.29 6.12 -11.45
N THR A 386 2.91 5.41 -10.50
CA THR A 386 4.37 5.37 -10.33
C THR A 386 5.07 4.78 -11.55
N ILE A 387 4.59 3.63 -12.07
CA ILE A 387 5.16 3.00 -13.29
C ILE A 387 5.07 3.95 -14.48
N THR A 388 3.94 4.64 -14.63
CA THR A 388 3.74 5.59 -15.74
C THR A 388 4.72 6.77 -15.63
N ALA A 389 4.87 7.36 -14.45
CA ALA A 389 5.84 8.43 -14.21
C ALA A 389 7.29 7.95 -14.41
N LEU A 390 7.60 6.77 -13.89
CA LEU A 390 8.92 6.15 -14.01
C LEU A 390 9.30 5.91 -15.47
N LEU A 391 8.43 5.27 -16.25
CA LEU A 391 8.66 5.00 -17.68
C LEU A 391 8.73 6.29 -18.48
N GLY A 392 7.82 7.25 -18.25
CA GLY A 392 7.84 8.56 -18.90
C GLY A 392 9.16 9.30 -18.64
N THR A 393 9.63 9.30 -17.39
CA THR A 393 10.93 9.87 -17.02
C THR A 393 12.08 9.11 -17.69
N THR A 394 12.04 7.77 -17.67
CA THR A 394 13.10 6.93 -18.23
C THR A 394 13.25 7.15 -19.73
N PHE A 395 12.14 7.20 -20.48
CA PHE A 395 12.17 7.50 -21.92
C PHE A 395 12.68 8.92 -22.19
N CYS A 396 12.26 9.91 -21.40
CA CYS A 396 12.68 11.29 -21.56
C CYS A 396 14.19 11.45 -21.31
N LEU A 397 14.72 10.94 -20.19
CA LEU A 397 16.13 11.02 -19.85
C LEU A 397 17.00 10.20 -20.82
N ALA A 398 16.55 9.02 -21.24
CA ALA A 398 17.24 8.22 -22.26
C ALA A 398 17.34 8.93 -23.61
N ALA A 399 16.27 9.64 -24.02
CA ALA A 399 16.27 10.45 -25.27
C ALA A 399 17.20 11.67 -25.18
N LEU A 400 17.37 12.26 -23.98
CA LEU A 400 18.31 13.34 -23.73
C LEU A 400 19.75 12.88 -23.54
N GLY A 401 19.99 11.55 -23.58
CA GLY A 401 21.32 10.97 -23.42
C GLY A 401 21.77 10.80 -21.96
N GLU A 402 20.92 11.10 -20.99
CA GLU A 402 21.17 10.84 -19.55
C GLU A 402 21.00 9.34 -19.25
N ARG A 403 22.00 8.53 -19.61
CA ARG A 403 22.03 7.08 -19.42
C ARG A 403 23.03 6.67 -18.35
N GLY A 404 23.05 5.39 -18.01
CA GLY A 404 23.97 4.83 -17.02
C GLY A 404 23.47 5.02 -15.56
N PRO A 405 24.34 4.80 -14.55
CA PRO A 405 23.94 4.79 -13.14
C PRO A 405 23.27 6.07 -12.65
N ALA A 406 23.74 7.24 -13.10
CA ALA A 406 23.17 8.53 -12.72
C ALA A 406 21.73 8.71 -13.25
N GLY A 407 21.49 8.39 -14.53
CA GLY A 407 20.16 8.44 -15.12
C GLY A 407 19.21 7.42 -14.50
N ILE A 408 19.69 6.21 -14.19
CA ILE A 408 18.93 5.17 -13.49
C ILE A 408 18.53 5.66 -12.10
N THR A 409 19.46 6.22 -11.33
CA THR A 409 19.20 6.78 -10.00
C THR A 409 18.15 7.89 -10.08
N ALA A 410 18.30 8.82 -11.03
CA ALA A 410 17.35 9.91 -11.24
C ALA A 410 15.93 9.37 -11.54
N CYS A 411 15.80 8.38 -12.43
CA CYS A 411 14.50 7.78 -12.76
C CYS A 411 13.83 7.16 -11.54
N ILE A 412 14.56 6.39 -10.74
CA ILE A 412 14.01 5.74 -9.54
C ILE A 412 13.66 6.79 -8.48
N THR A 413 14.50 7.82 -8.32
CA THR A 413 14.21 8.93 -7.40
C THR A 413 12.93 9.67 -7.82
N VAL A 414 12.74 9.97 -9.10
CA VAL A 414 11.48 10.56 -9.62
C VAL A 414 10.29 9.62 -9.32
N GLY A 415 10.45 8.32 -9.59
CA GLY A 415 9.43 7.33 -9.25
C GLY A 415 9.08 7.33 -7.77
N ALA A 416 10.07 7.45 -6.88
CA ALA A 416 9.86 7.52 -5.44
C ALA A 416 9.13 8.80 -5.02
N LEU A 417 9.55 9.95 -5.57
CA LEU A 417 8.90 11.24 -5.31
C LEU A 417 7.42 11.21 -5.70
N VAL A 418 7.11 10.69 -6.89
CA VAL A 418 5.73 10.58 -7.37
C VAL A 418 4.94 9.59 -6.51
N ALA A 419 5.48 8.40 -6.23
CA ALA A 419 4.77 7.37 -5.44
C ALA A 419 4.39 7.87 -4.05
N ILE A 420 5.32 8.51 -3.34
CA ILE A 420 5.11 9.05 -2.00
C ILE A 420 4.12 10.22 -2.04
N SER A 421 4.30 11.16 -2.97
CA SER A 421 3.41 12.32 -3.11
C SER A 421 1.96 11.91 -3.38
N VAL A 422 1.77 10.94 -4.28
CA VAL A 422 0.46 10.43 -4.68
C VAL A 422 -0.22 9.66 -3.55
N ALA A 423 0.53 8.82 -2.84
CA ALA A 423 0.00 8.06 -1.71
C ALA A 423 -0.47 8.98 -0.58
N LEU A 424 0.37 9.93 -0.19
CA LEU A 424 0.04 10.89 0.87
C LEU A 424 -1.07 11.87 0.48
N ALA A 425 -1.14 12.30 -0.78
CA ALA A 425 -2.23 13.15 -1.25
C ALA A 425 -3.59 12.43 -1.20
N GLY A 426 -3.62 11.13 -1.57
CA GLY A 426 -4.83 10.32 -1.47
C GLY A 426 -5.29 10.14 -0.02
N ASP A 427 -4.35 9.89 0.86
CA ASP A 427 -4.60 9.73 2.29
C ASP A 427 -5.09 11.04 2.92
N LEU A 428 -4.42 12.16 2.62
CA LEU A 428 -4.86 13.48 3.04
C LEU A 428 -6.31 13.78 2.59
N ALA A 429 -6.69 13.39 1.37
CA ALA A 429 -8.04 13.62 0.88
C ALA A 429 -9.08 12.85 1.71
N GLN A 430 -8.80 11.60 2.12
CA GLN A 430 -9.65 10.82 3.02
C GLN A 430 -9.74 11.47 4.41
N ASP A 431 -8.61 11.89 4.96
CA ASP A 431 -8.54 12.49 6.30
C ASP A 431 -9.24 13.84 6.35
N LEU A 432 -9.11 14.65 5.29
CA LEU A 432 -9.85 15.91 5.16
C LEU A 432 -11.34 15.68 5.02
N LYS A 433 -11.78 14.58 4.38
CA LYS A 433 -13.20 14.19 4.37
C LYS A 433 -13.68 13.78 5.75
N THR A 434 -12.90 12.95 6.46
CA THR A 434 -13.19 12.61 7.86
C THR A 434 -13.32 13.86 8.70
N GLY A 435 -12.35 14.78 8.57
CA GLY A 435 -12.34 16.05 9.26
C GLY A 435 -13.54 16.94 8.93
N ALA A 436 -13.92 17.03 7.65
CA ALA A 436 -15.10 17.77 7.22
C ALA A 436 -16.37 17.22 7.89
N LEU A 437 -16.58 15.89 7.87
CA LEU A 437 -17.73 15.24 8.51
C LEU A 437 -17.78 15.47 10.02
N LEU A 438 -16.63 15.50 10.68
CA LEU A 438 -16.51 15.75 12.11
C LEU A 438 -16.55 17.22 12.48
N GLY A 439 -16.32 18.12 11.52
CA GLY A 439 -16.20 19.56 11.75
C GLY A 439 -14.83 19.98 12.27
N ALA A 440 -13.75 19.31 11.86
CA ALA A 440 -12.38 19.66 12.21
C ALA A 440 -11.86 20.86 11.40
N THR A 441 -10.82 21.52 11.92
CA THR A 441 -10.11 22.58 11.21
C THR A 441 -9.12 21.98 10.20
N PRO A 442 -9.31 22.18 8.87
CA PRO A 442 -8.45 21.56 7.86
C PRO A 442 -6.96 21.86 8.06
N ARG A 443 -6.62 23.11 8.38
CA ARG A 443 -5.23 23.51 8.68
C ARG A 443 -4.57 22.66 9.75
N ASN A 444 -5.30 22.27 10.79
CA ASN A 444 -4.77 21.45 11.88
C ASN A 444 -4.43 20.04 11.42
N LEU A 445 -5.26 19.46 10.54
CA LEU A 445 -4.99 18.16 9.93
C LEU A 445 -3.80 18.24 8.97
N GLN A 446 -3.74 19.26 8.13
CA GLN A 446 -2.62 19.50 7.20
C GLN A 446 -1.28 19.61 7.94
N ILE A 447 -1.22 20.40 9.03
CA ILE A 447 -0.02 20.51 9.87
C ILE A 447 0.28 19.18 10.56
N GLY A 448 -0.73 18.52 11.12
CA GLY A 448 -0.58 17.23 11.77
C GLY A 448 0.03 16.19 10.82
N GLN A 449 -0.47 16.10 9.59
CA GLN A 449 0.10 15.19 8.59
C GLN A 449 1.54 15.54 8.20
N MET A 450 1.90 16.84 8.06
CA MET A 450 3.29 17.21 7.80
C MET A 450 4.23 16.74 8.92
N VAL A 451 3.80 16.86 10.18
CA VAL A 451 4.55 16.36 11.34
C VAL A 451 4.66 14.83 11.29
N GLY A 452 3.57 14.14 10.96
CA GLY A 452 3.55 12.69 10.80
C GLY A 452 4.48 12.21 9.68
N VAL A 453 4.51 12.90 8.53
CA VAL A 453 5.45 12.63 7.43
C VAL A 453 6.90 12.70 7.88
N VAL A 454 7.27 13.77 8.60
CA VAL A 454 8.65 13.91 9.10
C VAL A 454 9.02 12.76 10.04
N ALA A 455 8.12 12.40 10.96
CA ALA A 455 8.34 11.31 11.90
C ALA A 455 8.45 9.94 11.18
N ALA A 456 7.55 9.65 10.25
CA ALA A 456 7.55 8.40 9.48
C ALA A 456 8.81 8.30 8.60
N ALA A 457 9.19 9.37 7.89
CA ALA A 457 10.36 9.40 7.03
C ALA A 457 11.66 9.14 7.79
N LEU A 458 11.77 9.68 9.02
CA LEU A 458 12.94 9.46 9.88
C LEU A 458 13.22 7.98 10.17
N ARG A 459 12.19 7.14 10.17
CA ARG A 459 12.30 5.70 10.45
C ARG A 459 12.25 4.81 9.21
N ALA A 460 11.76 5.31 8.08
CA ALA A 460 11.55 4.51 6.88
C ALA A 460 12.83 3.82 6.40
N GLY A 461 13.95 4.55 6.33
CA GLY A 461 15.25 3.98 5.93
C GLY A 461 15.75 2.92 6.92
N SER A 462 15.71 3.18 8.23
CA SER A 462 16.19 2.22 9.24
C SER A 462 15.35 0.93 9.24
N VAL A 463 14.05 1.00 9.04
CA VAL A 463 13.19 -0.19 8.93
C VAL A 463 13.52 -0.97 7.66
N LEU A 464 13.69 -0.28 6.52
CA LEU A 464 14.06 -0.91 5.25
C LEU A 464 15.38 -1.68 5.37
N PHE A 465 16.42 -1.04 5.90
CA PHE A 465 17.75 -1.67 6.02
C PHE A 465 17.78 -2.78 7.07
N LEU A 466 17.00 -2.66 8.16
CA LEU A 466 16.84 -3.75 9.12
C LEU A 466 16.22 -5.00 8.46
N LEU A 467 15.18 -4.80 7.66
CA LEU A 467 14.51 -5.90 6.96
C LEU A 467 15.40 -6.52 5.88
N ASP A 468 16.19 -5.70 5.17
CA ASP A 468 17.18 -6.19 4.20
C ASP A 468 18.27 -7.03 4.87
N ALA A 469 18.83 -6.53 5.95
CA ALA A 469 19.87 -7.24 6.71
C ALA A 469 19.37 -8.57 7.32
N ALA A 470 18.10 -8.63 7.71
CA ALA A 470 17.51 -9.83 8.32
C ALA A 470 17.05 -10.88 7.32
N TYR A 471 16.42 -10.44 6.23
CA TYR A 471 15.70 -11.33 5.30
C TYR A 471 16.25 -11.31 3.87
N THR A 472 17.14 -10.40 3.55
CA THR A 472 17.68 -10.12 2.21
C THR A 472 16.58 -9.79 1.20
N LEU A 473 16.52 -8.54 0.76
CA LEU A 473 15.57 -8.09 -0.25
C LEU A 473 15.68 -8.92 -1.53
N GLY A 474 14.54 -9.28 -2.10
CA GLY A 474 14.45 -10.12 -3.29
C GLY A 474 14.51 -11.62 -3.02
N SER A 475 14.77 -12.04 -1.76
CA SER A 475 14.68 -13.45 -1.35
C SER A 475 13.22 -13.93 -1.31
N PRO A 476 12.97 -15.24 -1.23
CA PRO A 476 11.62 -15.78 -1.02
C PRO A 476 10.96 -15.28 0.30
N ALA A 477 11.77 -14.95 1.31
CA ALA A 477 11.29 -14.43 2.58
C ALA A 477 10.82 -12.98 2.47
N LEU A 478 11.48 -12.16 1.61
CA LEU A 478 11.16 -10.74 1.40
C LEU A 478 11.31 -10.36 -0.08
N PRO A 479 10.36 -10.72 -0.94
CA PRO A 479 10.48 -10.64 -2.40
C PRO A 479 10.61 -9.21 -2.96
N ALA A 480 10.12 -8.19 -2.27
CA ALA A 480 10.05 -6.78 -2.68
C ALA A 480 9.58 -6.60 -4.14
N PRO A 481 8.38 -7.10 -4.50
CA PRO A 481 7.97 -7.31 -5.88
C PRO A 481 7.89 -6.00 -6.67
N GLN A 482 7.32 -4.95 -6.08
CA GLN A 482 7.15 -3.67 -6.76
C GLN A 482 8.49 -3.00 -7.06
N ALA A 483 9.39 -2.94 -6.09
CA ALA A 483 10.71 -2.34 -6.27
C ALA A 483 11.57 -3.11 -7.29
N LYS A 484 11.48 -4.45 -7.27
CA LYS A 484 12.17 -5.30 -8.25
C LYS A 484 11.64 -5.07 -9.67
N LEU A 485 10.32 -4.86 -9.82
CA LEU A 485 9.70 -4.46 -11.07
C LEU A 485 10.24 -3.10 -11.54
N MET A 486 10.27 -2.10 -10.66
CA MET A 486 10.78 -0.76 -11.00
C MET A 486 12.24 -0.80 -11.47
N ALA A 487 13.10 -1.53 -10.76
CA ALA A 487 14.49 -1.76 -11.17
C ALA A 487 14.56 -2.39 -12.57
N THR A 488 13.81 -3.46 -12.82
CA THR A 488 13.78 -4.16 -14.10
C THR A 488 13.32 -3.25 -15.25
N LEU A 489 12.30 -2.42 -15.04
CA LEU A 489 11.79 -1.51 -16.08
C LEU A 489 12.80 -0.43 -16.43
N VAL A 490 13.38 0.22 -15.42
CA VAL A 490 14.35 1.30 -15.66
C VAL A 490 15.60 0.78 -16.36
N THR A 491 16.24 -0.27 -15.84
CA THR A 491 17.44 -0.84 -16.45
C THR A 491 17.16 -1.35 -17.86
N GLY A 492 16.07 -2.07 -18.03
CA GLY A 492 15.71 -2.63 -19.32
C GLY A 492 15.47 -1.60 -20.41
N VAL A 493 14.88 -0.44 -20.08
CA VAL A 493 14.72 0.67 -21.04
C VAL A 493 16.05 1.40 -21.28
N MET A 494 16.82 1.66 -20.21
CA MET A 494 18.09 2.39 -20.31
C MET A 494 19.16 1.62 -21.08
N GLU A 495 19.22 0.29 -20.88
CA GLU A 495 20.20 -0.61 -21.50
C GLU A 495 19.70 -1.24 -22.81
N GLY A 496 18.41 -1.14 -23.11
CA GLY A 496 17.80 -1.77 -24.28
C GLY A 496 17.68 -3.28 -24.24
N ASN A 497 17.80 -3.90 -23.05
CA ASN A 497 17.90 -5.35 -22.85
C ASN A 497 16.61 -5.99 -22.32
N LEU A 498 15.44 -5.35 -22.48
CA LEU A 498 14.17 -5.93 -22.04
C LEU A 498 13.76 -7.13 -22.91
N PRO A 499 13.31 -8.23 -22.32
CA PRO A 499 12.70 -9.34 -23.04
C PRO A 499 11.28 -8.97 -23.49
N TRP A 500 11.18 -8.11 -24.51
CA TRP A 500 9.94 -7.50 -24.98
C TRP A 500 8.86 -8.54 -25.34
N ALA A 501 9.26 -9.70 -25.87
CA ALA A 501 8.33 -10.77 -26.22
C ALA A 501 7.60 -11.33 -24.99
N LEU A 502 8.32 -11.57 -23.87
CA LEU A 502 7.73 -12.03 -22.62
C LEU A 502 6.87 -10.94 -21.97
N MET A 503 7.33 -9.69 -22.02
CA MET A 503 6.54 -8.56 -21.50
C MET A 503 5.27 -8.33 -22.30
N ALA A 504 5.34 -8.42 -23.63
CA ALA A 504 4.17 -8.30 -24.52
C ALA A 504 3.15 -9.43 -24.25
N LEU A 505 3.65 -10.67 -24.05
CA LEU A 505 2.80 -11.78 -23.63
C LEU A 505 2.07 -11.47 -22.32
N GLY A 506 2.78 -10.92 -21.33
CA GLY A 506 2.19 -10.53 -20.06
C GLY A 506 1.15 -9.42 -20.18
N ALA A 507 1.46 -8.40 -20.98
CA ALA A 507 0.54 -7.31 -21.28
C ALA A 507 -0.75 -7.83 -21.94
N ALA A 508 -0.62 -8.71 -22.93
CA ALA A 508 -1.77 -9.36 -23.58
C ALA A 508 -2.62 -10.16 -22.59
N LEU A 509 -2.00 -10.96 -21.71
CA LEU A 509 -2.70 -11.73 -20.67
C LEU A 509 -3.45 -10.83 -19.69
N ALA A 510 -2.87 -9.69 -19.28
CA ALA A 510 -3.54 -8.75 -18.40
C ALA A 510 -4.76 -8.10 -19.07
N LEU A 511 -4.65 -7.72 -20.35
CA LEU A 511 -5.77 -7.17 -21.13
C LEU A 511 -6.88 -8.20 -21.38
N VAL A 512 -6.52 -9.46 -21.62
CA VAL A 512 -7.48 -10.57 -21.73
C VAL A 512 -8.19 -10.78 -20.39
N ALA A 513 -7.44 -10.83 -19.28
CA ALA A 513 -8.03 -10.95 -17.93
C ALA A 513 -9.01 -9.80 -17.64
N GLU A 514 -8.67 -8.59 -18.08
CA GLU A 514 -9.52 -7.41 -17.99
C GLU A 514 -10.82 -7.57 -18.82
N ALA A 515 -10.71 -8.07 -20.04
CA ALA A 515 -11.88 -8.33 -20.88
C ALA A 515 -12.83 -9.37 -20.27
N PHE A 516 -12.33 -10.30 -19.47
CA PHE A 516 -13.12 -11.25 -18.66
C PHE A 516 -13.62 -10.66 -17.33
N GLY A 517 -13.43 -9.37 -17.07
CA GLY A 517 -13.92 -8.70 -15.86
C GLY A 517 -13.09 -8.95 -14.61
N LEU A 518 -11.89 -9.52 -14.73
CA LEU A 518 -10.92 -9.61 -13.64
C LEU A 518 -10.28 -8.25 -13.42
N ILE A 519 -9.76 -8.02 -12.21
CA ILE A 519 -9.03 -6.79 -11.88
C ILE A 519 -7.60 -6.91 -12.41
N PRO A 520 -7.20 -6.16 -13.48
CA PRO A 520 -5.95 -6.41 -14.20
C PRO A 520 -4.72 -6.37 -13.30
N LEU A 521 -4.65 -5.38 -12.41
CA LEU A 521 -3.50 -5.20 -11.51
C LEU A 521 -3.42 -6.33 -10.47
N ALA A 522 -4.54 -6.77 -9.89
CA ALA A 522 -4.57 -7.87 -8.94
C ALA A 522 -4.17 -9.20 -9.62
N PHE A 523 -4.65 -9.44 -10.84
CA PHE A 523 -4.25 -10.58 -11.67
C PHE A 523 -2.75 -10.57 -11.96
N ALA A 524 -2.24 -9.43 -12.40
CA ALA A 524 -0.84 -9.23 -12.74
C ALA A 524 0.09 -9.41 -11.53
N ILE A 525 -0.28 -8.88 -10.35
CA ILE A 525 0.45 -9.10 -9.10
C ILE A 525 0.46 -10.59 -8.75
N GLY A 526 -0.67 -11.28 -8.92
CA GLY A 526 -0.75 -12.72 -8.74
C GLY A 526 0.21 -13.50 -9.64
N LEU A 527 0.27 -13.12 -10.92
CA LEU A 527 1.18 -13.72 -11.91
C LEU A 527 2.66 -13.43 -11.61
N TYR A 528 2.95 -12.23 -11.10
CA TYR A 528 4.31 -11.79 -10.80
C TYR A 528 4.88 -12.40 -9.51
N LEU A 529 4.03 -12.64 -8.50
CA LEU A 529 4.43 -13.13 -7.19
C LEU A 529 4.60 -14.67 -7.16
N PRO A 530 5.37 -15.20 -6.19
CA PRO A 530 5.33 -16.62 -5.86
C PRO A 530 3.91 -17.05 -5.47
N ILE A 531 3.48 -18.23 -5.94
CA ILE A 531 2.15 -18.77 -5.61
C ILE A 531 1.95 -18.96 -4.10
N THR A 532 3.03 -19.21 -3.37
CA THR A 532 3.03 -19.36 -1.92
C THR A 532 2.53 -18.12 -1.18
N THR A 533 2.66 -16.93 -1.77
CA THR A 533 2.21 -15.66 -1.19
C THR A 533 0.79 -15.29 -1.64
N THR A 534 0.39 -15.67 -2.84
CA THR A 534 -0.93 -15.28 -3.40
C THR A 534 -2.03 -16.29 -3.08
N ALA A 535 -1.70 -17.58 -3.03
CA ALA A 535 -2.68 -18.62 -2.76
C ALA A 535 -3.33 -18.53 -1.36
N PRO A 536 -2.63 -18.23 -0.25
CA PRO A 536 -3.27 -18.17 1.06
C PRO A 536 -4.26 -17.02 1.22
N LEU A 537 -4.17 -15.94 0.42
CA LEU A 537 -5.11 -14.84 0.45
C LEU A 537 -6.56 -15.29 0.19
N ILE A 538 -6.75 -16.32 -0.67
CA ILE A 538 -8.08 -16.82 -0.98
C ILE A 538 -8.79 -17.37 0.25
N LEU A 539 -8.06 -17.96 1.21
CA LEU A 539 -8.64 -18.52 2.43
C LEU A 539 -9.29 -17.41 3.27
N GLY A 540 -8.61 -16.26 3.41
CA GLY A 540 -9.17 -15.08 4.05
C GLY A 540 -10.38 -14.52 3.29
N GLY A 541 -10.28 -14.43 1.97
CA GLY A 541 -11.38 -13.97 1.10
C GLY A 541 -12.61 -14.87 1.17
N LEU A 542 -12.43 -16.19 1.14
CA LEU A 542 -13.54 -17.15 1.29
C LEU A 542 -14.17 -17.08 2.68
N LEU A 543 -13.36 -16.89 3.71
CA LEU A 543 -13.85 -16.71 5.08
C LEU A 543 -14.73 -15.46 5.17
N ARG A 544 -14.29 -14.34 4.57
CA ARG A 544 -15.11 -13.13 4.47
C ARG A 544 -16.41 -13.39 3.74
N ALA A 545 -16.39 -14.03 2.57
CA ALA A 545 -17.59 -14.37 1.82
C ALA A 545 -18.56 -15.25 2.62
N ALA A 546 -18.05 -16.21 3.41
CA ALA A 546 -18.85 -17.05 4.30
C ALA A 546 -19.54 -16.26 5.42
N VAL A 547 -18.87 -15.23 5.94
CA VAL A 547 -19.45 -14.33 6.95
C VAL A 547 -20.50 -13.42 6.32
N GLU A 548 -20.19 -12.76 5.20
CA GLU A 548 -21.09 -11.83 4.50
C GLU A 548 -22.39 -12.50 4.01
N ARG A 549 -22.34 -13.78 3.61
CA ARG A 549 -23.55 -14.54 3.23
C ARG A 549 -24.53 -14.74 4.39
N ARG A 550 -24.07 -14.72 5.62
CA ARG A 550 -24.89 -14.97 6.82
C ARG A 550 -25.21 -13.70 7.57
N HIS A 551 -24.37 -12.69 7.48
CA HIS A 551 -24.42 -11.44 8.25
C HIS A 551 -24.01 -10.28 7.34
N SER A 552 -24.95 -9.61 6.70
CA SER A 552 -24.73 -8.40 5.89
C SER A 552 -25.53 -7.23 6.47
N PRO A 553 -24.93 -6.02 6.63
CA PRO A 553 -23.53 -5.66 6.33
C PRO A 553 -22.52 -6.22 7.34
N LEU A 554 -21.26 -6.36 6.88
CA LEU A 554 -20.15 -6.77 7.73
C LEU A 554 -19.88 -5.70 8.79
N GLY A 555 -19.94 -6.07 10.07
CA GLY A 555 -19.65 -5.13 11.16
C GLY A 555 -18.15 -4.80 11.26
N ASP A 556 -17.80 -3.75 12.04
CA ASP A 556 -16.41 -3.30 12.21
C ASP A 556 -15.52 -4.32 12.93
N ARG A 557 -16.08 -5.09 13.83
CA ARG A 557 -15.36 -6.03 14.70
C ARG A 557 -14.47 -7.03 13.94
N PRO A 558 -14.92 -7.74 12.89
CA PRO A 558 -14.05 -8.65 12.14
C PRO A 558 -12.97 -7.93 11.34
N ILE A 559 -13.25 -6.73 10.82
CA ILE A 559 -12.27 -5.89 10.13
C ILE A 559 -11.16 -5.48 11.10
N LEU A 560 -11.51 -5.02 12.29
CA LEU A 560 -10.59 -4.63 13.35
C LEU A 560 -9.72 -5.81 13.81
N PHE A 561 -10.32 -7.01 13.96
CA PHE A 561 -9.58 -8.20 14.36
C PHE A 561 -8.60 -8.65 13.25
N ALA A 562 -9.02 -8.64 11.98
CA ALA A 562 -8.16 -8.97 10.85
C ALA A 562 -7.00 -7.97 10.70
N SER A 563 -7.27 -6.66 10.84
CA SER A 563 -6.23 -5.62 10.87
C SER A 563 -5.25 -5.84 12.03
N GLY A 564 -5.77 -6.24 13.20
CA GLY A 564 -4.93 -6.62 14.34
C GLY A 564 -4.03 -7.81 14.04
N LEU A 565 -4.53 -8.86 13.38
CA LEU A 565 -3.73 -10.02 12.96
C LEU A 565 -2.56 -9.61 12.07
N ILE A 566 -2.81 -8.76 11.08
CA ILE A 566 -1.78 -8.22 10.18
C ILE A 566 -0.74 -7.43 10.95
N ALA A 567 -1.19 -6.51 11.81
CA ALA A 567 -0.29 -5.67 12.60
C ALA A 567 0.57 -6.51 13.56
N GLY A 568 -0.02 -7.50 14.21
CA GLY A 568 0.69 -8.39 15.12
C GLY A 568 1.75 -9.25 14.41
N ASP A 569 1.39 -9.86 13.28
CA ASP A 569 2.32 -10.62 12.43
C ASP A 569 3.49 -9.74 11.97
N ALA A 570 3.20 -8.57 11.40
CA ALA A 570 4.21 -7.68 10.85
C ALA A 570 5.14 -7.10 11.92
N LEU A 571 4.60 -6.63 13.05
CA LEU A 571 5.41 -6.11 14.16
C LEU A 571 6.31 -7.18 14.77
N MET A 572 5.79 -8.40 14.95
CA MET A 572 6.59 -9.53 15.41
C MET A 572 7.64 -9.93 14.36
N GLY A 573 7.30 -9.89 13.07
CA GLY A 573 8.26 -10.12 11.97
C GLY A 573 9.44 -9.15 12.01
N ILE A 574 9.18 -7.86 12.28
CA ILE A 574 10.23 -6.83 12.46
C ILE A 574 11.02 -7.10 13.77
N GLY A 575 10.34 -7.49 14.84
CA GLY A 575 10.99 -7.89 16.08
C GLY A 575 11.95 -9.06 15.88
N ILE A 576 11.50 -10.08 15.15
CA ILE A 576 12.35 -11.25 14.77
C ILE A 576 13.52 -10.81 13.88
N ALA A 577 13.31 -9.87 12.95
CA ALA A 577 14.38 -9.29 12.14
C ALA A 577 15.49 -8.67 13.03
N GLY A 578 15.09 -7.90 14.05
CA GLY A 578 16.04 -7.35 15.02
C GLY A 578 16.78 -8.43 15.80
N LEU A 579 16.10 -9.50 16.21
CA LEU A 579 16.71 -10.66 16.88
C LEU A 579 17.63 -11.44 15.94
N THR A 580 17.32 -11.53 14.65
CA THR A 580 18.18 -12.17 13.64
C THR A 580 19.48 -11.42 13.47
N VAL A 581 19.41 -10.11 13.27
CA VAL A 581 20.59 -9.25 13.11
C VAL A 581 21.46 -9.25 14.36
N SER A 582 20.86 -9.34 15.56
CA SER A 582 21.60 -9.44 16.82
C SER A 582 22.15 -10.85 17.12
N GLY A 583 21.90 -11.85 16.27
CA GLY A 583 22.35 -13.23 16.47
C GLY A 583 21.62 -14.00 17.58
N LEU A 584 20.50 -13.47 18.08
CA LEU A 584 19.76 -14.08 19.20
C LEU A 584 18.74 -15.14 18.74
N VAL A 585 18.32 -15.14 17.48
CA VAL A 585 17.31 -16.08 16.96
C VAL A 585 17.73 -17.53 17.14
N GLY A 586 19.00 -17.87 16.87
CA GLY A 586 19.52 -19.24 17.05
C GLY A 586 19.45 -19.78 18.49
N LYS A 587 19.32 -18.88 19.48
CA LYS A 587 19.16 -19.28 20.91
C LYS A 587 17.70 -19.52 21.29
N ILE A 588 16.76 -19.05 20.49
CA ILE A 588 15.32 -19.11 20.76
C ILE A 588 14.67 -20.23 19.93
N CYS A 589 15.34 -20.68 18.86
CA CYS A 589 14.89 -21.78 18.02
C CYS A 589 14.71 -23.04 18.87
N LEU A 590 13.47 -23.55 18.93
CA LEU A 590 13.13 -24.74 19.74
C LEU A 590 13.20 -26.02 18.91
N ARG A 591 13.18 -25.90 17.59
CA ARG A 591 13.15 -27.03 16.68
C ARG A 591 13.80 -26.68 15.34
N THR A 592 14.46 -27.65 14.72
CA THR A 592 14.87 -27.59 13.32
C THR A 592 13.76 -28.16 12.43
N PRO A 593 13.07 -27.32 11.60
CA PRO A 593 12.05 -27.81 10.68
C PRO A 593 12.61 -28.88 9.74
N GLY A 594 11.84 -29.95 9.50
CA GLY A 594 12.26 -31.07 8.64
C GLY A 594 12.74 -32.30 9.38
N THR A 595 12.74 -32.30 10.72
CA THR A 595 13.14 -33.47 11.55
C THR A 595 12.01 -34.50 11.71
N ALA A 596 10.75 -34.13 11.41
CA ALA A 596 9.61 -35.06 11.37
C ALA A 596 9.31 -35.44 9.91
N GLY A 597 8.64 -36.57 9.72
CA GLY A 597 8.18 -36.98 8.38
C GLY A 597 7.25 -35.95 7.73
N ASP A 598 7.24 -35.87 6.40
CA ASP A 598 6.52 -34.82 5.64
C ASP A 598 5.05 -34.70 6.00
N GLY A 599 4.34 -35.79 6.29
CA GLY A 599 2.95 -35.76 6.72
C GLY A 599 2.75 -35.11 8.10
N THR A 600 3.64 -35.36 9.05
CA THR A 600 3.61 -34.77 10.38
C THR A 600 3.91 -33.26 10.33
N GLU A 601 4.87 -32.85 9.50
CA GLU A 601 5.19 -31.44 9.26
C GLU A 601 3.99 -30.68 8.67
N ALA A 602 3.30 -31.27 7.70
CA ALA A 602 2.10 -30.68 7.10
C ALA A 602 0.99 -30.49 8.14
N LEU A 603 0.74 -31.48 9.00
CA LEU A 603 -0.26 -31.39 10.06
C LEU A 603 0.11 -30.32 11.09
N LEU A 604 1.37 -30.26 11.52
CA LEU A 604 1.85 -29.23 12.46
C LEU A 604 1.67 -27.80 11.91
N THR A 605 1.70 -27.63 10.60
CA THR A 605 1.47 -26.32 9.94
C THR A 605 -0.01 -26.02 9.76
N ILE A 606 -0.82 -27.00 9.33
CA ILE A 606 -2.22 -26.81 8.98
C ILE A 606 -3.10 -26.63 10.22
N ILE A 607 -2.87 -27.37 11.30
CA ILE A 607 -3.72 -27.33 12.51
C ILE A 607 -3.74 -25.94 13.16
N PRO A 608 -2.59 -25.29 13.48
CA PRO A 608 -2.59 -23.95 14.06
C PRO A 608 -3.27 -22.92 13.16
N PHE A 609 -3.09 -23.06 11.84
CA PHE A 609 -3.72 -22.16 10.88
C PHE A 609 -5.24 -22.35 10.81
N ALA A 610 -5.73 -23.58 10.83
CA ALA A 610 -7.16 -23.88 10.88
C ALA A 610 -7.79 -23.35 12.17
N LEU A 611 -7.11 -23.45 13.30
CA LEU A 611 -7.54 -22.83 14.57
C LEU A 611 -7.62 -21.30 14.44
N LEU A 612 -6.63 -20.66 13.81
CA LEU A 612 -6.63 -19.23 13.57
C LEU A 612 -7.81 -18.80 12.69
N MET A 613 -8.10 -19.54 11.61
CA MET A 613 -9.28 -19.32 10.77
C MET A 613 -10.58 -19.45 11.58
N GLY A 614 -10.68 -20.46 12.44
CA GLY A 614 -11.81 -20.66 13.33
C GLY A 614 -12.03 -19.50 14.29
N LEU A 615 -10.95 -18.96 14.86
CA LEU A 615 -11.00 -17.79 15.73
C LEU A 615 -11.44 -16.52 15.00
N LEU A 616 -10.94 -16.27 13.78
CA LEU A 616 -11.38 -15.16 12.97
C LEU A 616 -12.88 -15.29 12.61
N TYR A 617 -13.32 -16.48 12.21
CA TYR A 617 -14.73 -16.76 11.92
C TYR A 617 -15.62 -16.54 13.16
N ARG A 618 -15.20 -17.02 14.33
CA ARG A 618 -15.92 -16.82 15.60
C ARG A 618 -16.04 -15.35 15.96
N ASN A 619 -14.95 -14.57 15.84
CA ASN A 619 -14.99 -13.12 16.04
C ASN A 619 -15.95 -12.41 15.08
N ALA A 620 -16.02 -12.88 13.84
CA ALA A 620 -16.93 -12.34 12.86
C ALA A 620 -18.42 -12.63 13.19
N ARG A 621 -18.73 -13.82 13.74
CA ARG A 621 -20.10 -14.17 14.19
C ARG A 621 -20.56 -13.39 15.42
N LEU A 622 -19.66 -13.11 16.37
CA LEU A 622 -19.99 -12.37 17.60
C LEU A 622 -20.28 -10.88 17.35
N ALA A 623 -20.08 -10.37 16.14
CA ALA A 623 -20.40 -9.00 15.75
C ALA A 623 -21.86 -8.82 15.33
N SER A 624 -22.64 -9.90 15.19
CA SER A 624 -24.03 -9.90 14.72
C SER A 624 -25.05 -9.97 15.87
N HIS A 625 -24.59 -9.96 17.10
CA HIS A 625 -25.39 -9.85 18.33
C HIS A 625 -24.97 -8.61 19.13
#